data_17668c027d0a00b60015952d30dfecad
#
_entry.id   17668c027d0a00b60015952d30dfecad
#
_cell.length_a   1.000
_cell.length_b   1.000
_cell.length_c   1.000
_cell.angle_alpha   90.00
_cell.angle_beta   90.00
_cell.angle_gamma   90.00
#
_symmetry.space_group_name_H-M   'P 1'
#
loop_
_entity.id
_entity.type
_entity.pdbx_description
1 polymer ?
#
loop_
_entity_poly.entity_id
_entity_poly.type
_entity_poly.pdbx_seq_one_letter_code
_entity_poly.pdbx_strand_id
1 'polypeptide(L)'
;MKEILRLFPSYIQSELQQIGEDGWGRLQEIRFRITKPLELIYDDGSRLIPTIIPSEQDGNYLLNQLGEYSIYRLEDELREGYITIPGGHRVGLAGKVNTEKGVVKAIRHIASFNIRIAKEKIGVAQSLVEELYDKEYTNTLLIGPPQTGKTTLLRDMARIMSQGTDLISSKKVGIIDERSEIAGSIHGVPQHHLGLRTDVMDACPKAEGMMMMIRSMSPEILIVDEIGSQADVDALLEALYAGVTVISTVHGDQYEAVQKRPSLTPLFQQGVFERFVILERKTKPGFVRTLLDGKGQRLSPKKRGVSHEVDRSAYPAVRYNVGRV
;
A
#
# COMPACT_ATOMS: atom_id res chain seq x y z
N MET A 1 -3.35 16.98 0.81
CA MET A 1 -2.62 18.23 0.53
C MET A 1 -2.36 19.05 1.79
N LYS A 2 -3.39 19.36 2.60
CA LYS A 2 -3.20 20.14 3.85
C LYS A 2 -2.22 19.48 4.82
N GLU A 3 -2.23 18.17 4.90
CA GLU A 3 -1.39 17.31 5.76
C GLU A 3 0.09 17.46 5.41
N ILE A 4 0.41 17.63 4.13
CA ILE A 4 1.78 17.83 3.65
C ILE A 4 2.23 19.28 3.87
N LEU A 5 1.37 20.24 3.52
CA LEU A 5 1.72 21.65 3.65
C LEU A 5 2.06 22.05 5.09
N ARG A 6 1.34 21.53 6.08
CA ARG A 6 1.59 21.82 7.51
C ARG A 6 2.99 21.42 8.00
N LEU A 7 3.67 20.51 7.30
CA LEU A 7 5.03 20.10 7.65
C LEU A 7 6.06 21.21 7.45
N PHE A 8 5.77 22.18 6.62
CA PHE A 8 6.74 23.19 6.19
C PHE A 8 6.51 24.57 6.86
N PRO A 9 7.54 25.38 7.02
CA PRO A 9 7.40 26.79 7.35
C PRO A 9 6.55 27.56 6.33
N SER A 10 5.92 28.66 6.74
CA SER A 10 4.94 29.40 5.94
C SER A 10 5.46 29.84 4.56
N TYR A 11 6.73 30.23 4.45
CA TYR A 11 7.32 30.66 3.18
C TYR A 11 7.43 29.51 2.17
N ILE A 12 7.73 28.28 2.63
CA ILE A 12 7.73 27.08 1.77
C ILE A 12 6.29 26.68 1.44
N GLN A 13 5.37 26.77 2.40
CA GLN A 13 3.95 26.50 2.15
C GLN A 13 3.41 27.35 1.02
N SER A 14 3.69 28.67 1.05
CA SER A 14 3.23 29.62 0.04
C SER A 14 3.70 29.26 -1.37
N GLU A 15 4.94 28.80 -1.51
CA GLU A 15 5.48 28.38 -2.79
C GLU A 15 4.86 27.06 -3.26
N LEU A 16 4.70 26.08 -2.35
CA LEU A 16 4.07 24.81 -2.66
C LEU A 16 2.58 24.95 -3.03
N GLN A 17 1.88 25.95 -2.48
CA GLN A 17 0.49 26.25 -2.86
C GLN A 17 0.35 26.73 -4.31
N GLN A 18 1.38 27.35 -4.89
CA GLN A 18 1.37 27.80 -6.28
C GLN A 18 1.42 26.66 -7.30
N ILE A 19 1.70 25.44 -6.88
CA ILE A 19 1.75 24.27 -7.77
C ILE A 19 0.38 24.02 -8.45
N GLY A 20 -0.72 24.41 -7.80
CA GLY A 20 -2.08 24.18 -8.29
C GLY A 20 -2.53 22.70 -8.19
N GLU A 21 -3.81 22.44 -8.43
CA GLU A 21 -4.40 21.09 -8.26
C GLU A 21 -3.80 20.08 -9.23
N ASP A 22 -3.63 20.44 -10.50
CA ASP A 22 -3.04 19.56 -11.53
C ASP A 22 -1.59 19.18 -11.19
N GLY A 23 -0.82 20.13 -10.68
CA GLY A 23 0.55 19.88 -10.25
C GLY A 23 0.61 18.92 -9.06
N TRP A 24 -0.25 19.11 -8.06
CA TRP A 24 -0.39 18.19 -6.92
C TRP A 24 -0.84 16.81 -7.38
N GLY A 25 -1.73 16.71 -8.36
CA GLY A 25 -2.16 15.44 -8.96
C GLY A 25 -1.01 14.63 -9.57
N ARG A 26 0.03 15.28 -10.10
CA ARG A 26 1.19 14.64 -10.72
C ARG A 26 2.41 14.54 -9.80
N LEU A 27 2.46 15.29 -8.67
CA LEU A 27 3.57 15.31 -7.74
C LEU A 27 3.71 13.95 -7.04
N GLN A 28 4.91 13.36 -7.06
CA GLN A 28 5.25 12.07 -6.45
C GLN A 28 6.00 12.25 -5.14
N GLU A 29 7.02 13.13 -5.15
CA GLU A 29 7.88 13.33 -3.99
C GLU A 29 8.26 14.81 -3.85
N ILE A 30 8.45 15.25 -2.61
CA ILE A 30 9.11 16.49 -2.26
C ILE A 30 10.41 16.13 -1.56
N ARG A 31 11.53 16.49 -2.16
CA ARG A 31 12.87 16.30 -1.62
C ARG A 31 13.35 17.56 -0.92
N PHE A 32 13.35 17.50 0.38
CA PHE A 32 13.85 18.57 1.23
C PHE A 32 15.23 18.16 1.76
N ARG A 33 16.25 18.91 1.41
CA ARG A 33 17.63 18.70 1.85
C ARG A 33 18.19 20.01 2.39
N ILE A 34 18.74 19.98 3.58
CA ILE A 34 19.38 21.17 4.19
C ILE A 34 20.52 21.63 3.28
N THR A 35 20.61 22.92 3.04
CA THR A 35 21.58 23.60 2.17
C THR A 35 21.47 23.31 0.67
N LYS A 36 20.41 22.66 0.21
CA LYS A 36 20.18 22.38 -1.23
C LYS A 36 18.81 22.91 -1.64
N PRO A 37 18.63 23.30 -2.91
CA PRO A 37 17.32 23.68 -3.42
C PRO A 37 16.27 22.61 -3.18
N LEU A 38 15.03 23.05 -2.84
CA LEU A 38 13.89 22.15 -2.77
C LEU A 38 13.65 21.51 -4.13
N GLU A 39 13.42 20.19 -4.16
CA GLU A 39 13.18 19.45 -5.38
C GLU A 39 11.79 18.81 -5.35
N LEU A 40 11.04 19.01 -6.41
CA LEU A 40 9.74 18.39 -6.66
C LEU A 40 9.89 17.33 -7.74
N ILE A 41 9.48 16.10 -7.44
CA ILE A 41 9.52 14.98 -8.39
C ILE A 41 8.10 14.67 -8.85
N TYR A 42 7.90 14.70 -10.16
CA TYR A 42 6.64 14.43 -10.83
C TYR A 42 6.71 13.13 -11.61
N ASP A 43 5.58 12.70 -12.18
CA ASP A 43 5.49 11.51 -13.03
C ASP A 43 6.39 11.61 -14.30
N ASP A 44 6.64 12.83 -14.78
CA ASP A 44 7.34 13.17 -16.03
C ASP A 44 8.73 13.78 -15.84
N GLY A 45 9.21 13.88 -14.61
CA GLY A 45 10.54 14.42 -14.31
C GLY A 45 10.65 15.13 -12.97
N SER A 46 11.73 15.88 -12.77
CA SER A 46 11.95 16.66 -11.54
C SER A 46 12.14 18.15 -11.82
N ARG A 47 11.76 18.97 -10.84
CA ARG A 47 11.92 20.43 -10.86
C ARG A 47 12.59 20.89 -9.58
N LEU A 48 13.70 21.63 -9.68
CA LEU A 48 14.28 22.36 -8.56
C LEU A 48 13.60 23.71 -8.37
N ILE A 49 13.46 24.12 -7.11
CA ILE A 49 13.02 25.48 -6.72
C ILE A 49 14.22 26.21 -6.12
N PRO A 50 15.02 26.94 -6.93
CA PRO A 50 16.27 27.56 -6.48
C PRO A 50 16.08 28.64 -5.41
N THR A 51 14.88 29.23 -5.34
CA THR A 51 14.53 30.27 -4.36
C THR A 51 14.33 29.71 -2.95
N ILE A 52 14.17 28.40 -2.80
CA ILE A 52 14.00 27.74 -1.51
C ILE A 52 15.21 26.86 -1.23
N ILE A 53 16.06 27.32 -0.32
CA ILE A 53 17.21 26.57 0.19
C ILE A 53 16.99 26.37 1.70
N PRO A 54 16.49 25.17 2.12
CA PRO A 54 16.18 24.93 3.52
C PRO A 54 17.39 25.05 4.44
N SER A 55 17.20 25.66 5.58
CA SER A 55 18.15 25.76 6.68
C SER A 55 18.03 24.59 7.67
N GLU A 56 18.96 24.51 8.64
CA GLU A 56 18.84 23.57 9.77
C GLU A 56 17.59 23.87 10.63
N GLN A 57 17.21 25.15 10.75
CA GLN A 57 16.00 25.55 11.49
C GLN A 57 14.73 25.01 10.79
N ASP A 58 14.68 25.04 9.46
CA ASP A 58 13.57 24.48 8.69
C ASP A 58 13.50 22.97 8.81
N GLY A 59 14.66 22.30 8.85
CA GLY A 59 14.75 20.86 9.10
C GLY A 59 14.23 20.48 10.48
N ASN A 60 14.61 21.23 11.51
CA ASN A 60 14.10 21.05 12.87
C ASN A 60 12.59 21.35 12.97
N TYR A 61 12.12 22.39 12.28
CA TYR A 61 10.69 22.68 12.20
C TYR A 61 9.91 21.47 11.62
N LEU A 62 10.38 20.94 10.48
CA LEU A 62 9.75 19.80 9.82
C LEU A 62 9.76 18.57 10.74
N LEU A 63 10.88 18.27 11.40
CA LEU A 63 10.97 17.15 12.34
C LEU A 63 10.00 17.29 13.53
N ASN A 64 9.88 18.50 14.08
CA ASN A 64 8.94 18.81 15.17
C ASN A 64 7.48 18.63 14.72
N GLN A 65 7.14 19.03 13.48
CA GLN A 65 5.79 18.79 12.93
C GLN A 65 5.50 17.31 12.76
N LEU A 66 6.48 16.50 12.32
CA LEU A 66 6.36 15.06 12.18
C LEU A 66 6.14 14.36 13.54
N GLY A 67 6.87 14.79 14.57
CA GLY A 67 6.80 14.21 15.92
C GLY A 67 5.69 14.80 16.79
N GLU A 68 4.84 15.70 16.25
CA GLU A 68 3.86 16.43 17.06
C GLU A 68 4.49 17.01 18.33
N TYR A 69 5.71 17.54 18.18
CA TYR A 69 6.57 18.10 19.24
C TYR A 69 7.11 17.08 20.27
N SER A 70 7.01 15.76 20.00
CA SER A 70 7.57 14.70 20.84
C SER A 70 8.43 13.74 20.04
N ILE A 71 9.75 13.87 20.13
CA ILE A 71 10.71 12.98 19.44
C ILE A 71 10.62 11.53 19.99
N TYR A 72 10.22 11.37 21.25
CA TYR A 72 10.06 10.03 21.87
C TYR A 72 8.97 9.17 21.21
N ARG A 73 8.01 9.80 20.53
CA ARG A 73 6.97 9.08 19.77
C ARG A 73 7.47 8.50 18.46
N LEU A 74 8.65 8.93 18.01
CA LEU A 74 9.22 8.57 16.70
C LEU A 74 10.39 7.58 16.83
N GLU A 75 10.66 7.00 18.01
CA GLU A 75 11.85 6.16 18.19
C GLU A 75 11.85 4.95 17.26
N ASP A 76 10.71 4.30 17.09
CA ASP A 76 10.59 3.13 16.22
C ASP A 76 10.66 3.53 14.74
N GLU A 77 9.98 4.60 14.34
CA GLU A 77 10.01 5.13 12.96
C GLU A 77 11.38 5.67 12.58
N LEU A 78 12.09 6.32 13.53
CA LEU A 78 13.46 6.77 13.33
C LEU A 78 14.44 5.61 13.14
N ARG A 79 14.14 4.47 13.73
CA ARG A 79 14.88 3.23 13.53
C ARG A 79 14.63 2.64 12.16
N GLU A 80 13.40 2.72 11.67
CA GLU A 80 13.01 2.26 10.33
C GLU A 80 13.41 3.23 9.21
N GLY A 81 13.73 4.49 9.56
CA GLY A 81 14.16 5.52 8.61
C GLY A 81 13.03 6.20 7.85
N TYR A 82 11.76 6.00 8.27
CA TYR A 82 10.63 6.72 7.71
C TYR A 82 9.49 6.88 8.72
N ILE A 83 8.63 7.87 8.45
CA ILE A 83 7.44 8.18 9.25
C ILE A 83 6.24 8.19 8.30
N THR A 84 5.13 7.55 8.69
CA THR A 84 3.85 7.68 7.99
C THR A 84 3.05 8.83 8.59
N ILE A 85 2.49 9.68 7.74
CA ILE A 85 1.68 10.83 8.13
C ILE A 85 0.24 10.73 7.60
N PRO A 86 -0.72 11.49 8.15
CA PRO A 86 -2.10 11.47 7.70
C PRO A 86 -2.25 11.57 6.19
N GLY A 87 -3.17 10.75 5.63
CA GLY A 87 -3.33 10.56 4.20
C GLY A 87 -2.43 9.46 3.62
N GLY A 88 -1.74 8.69 4.46
CA GLY A 88 -0.88 7.57 4.04
C GLY A 88 0.42 8.00 3.36
N HIS A 89 0.77 9.28 3.45
CA HIS A 89 2.04 9.78 2.93
C HIS A 89 3.20 9.28 3.78
N ARG A 90 4.36 9.06 3.18
CA ARG A 90 5.57 8.60 3.88
C ARG A 90 6.68 9.62 3.79
N VAL A 91 7.32 9.89 4.92
CA VAL A 91 8.48 10.79 5.00
C VAL A 91 9.72 9.97 5.33
N GLY A 92 10.54 9.69 4.32
CA GLY A 92 11.84 9.07 4.49
C GLY A 92 12.84 10.05 5.10
N LEU A 93 13.71 9.55 5.97
CA LEU A 93 14.66 10.34 6.74
C LEU A 93 16.09 9.91 6.43
N ALA A 94 17.00 10.85 6.27
CA ALA A 94 18.41 10.55 6.15
C ALA A 94 19.26 11.55 6.93
N GLY A 95 20.29 11.05 7.62
CA GLY A 95 21.16 11.84 8.45
C GLY A 95 22.27 11.00 9.08
N LYS A 96 22.83 11.46 10.20
CA LYS A 96 23.84 10.72 10.95
C LYS A 96 23.18 9.56 11.71
N VAL A 97 23.68 8.35 11.48
CA VAL A 97 23.18 7.13 12.12
C VAL A 97 24.00 6.83 13.39
N ASN A 98 23.31 6.49 14.47
CA ASN A 98 23.92 5.89 15.65
C ASN A 98 23.83 4.37 15.54
N THR A 99 24.95 3.70 15.79
CA THR A 99 25.03 2.25 15.81
C THR A 99 25.43 1.74 17.21
N GLU A 100 24.85 0.63 17.61
CA GLU A 100 25.25 -0.11 18.80
C GLU A 100 25.48 -1.57 18.42
N LYS A 101 26.69 -2.10 18.71
CA LYS A 101 27.11 -3.46 18.33
C LYS A 101 26.90 -3.79 16.83
N GLY A 102 27.11 -2.79 15.96
CA GLY A 102 26.97 -2.96 14.50
C GLY A 102 25.53 -2.86 13.98
N VAL A 103 24.53 -2.64 14.86
CA VAL A 103 23.12 -2.47 14.51
C VAL A 103 22.74 -1.00 14.60
N VAL A 104 21.95 -0.51 13.64
CA VAL A 104 21.39 0.85 13.66
C VAL A 104 20.42 0.99 14.83
N LYS A 105 20.69 1.98 15.70
CA LYS A 105 19.82 2.30 16.84
C LYS A 105 18.84 3.42 16.53
N ALA A 106 19.33 4.47 15.89
CA ALA A 106 18.51 5.61 15.48
C ALA A 106 19.24 6.47 14.45
N ILE A 107 18.49 7.25 13.68
CA ILE A 107 19.02 8.35 12.87
C ILE A 107 19.06 9.61 13.74
N ARG A 108 20.20 10.31 13.77
CA ARG A 108 20.35 11.61 14.42
C ARG A 108 20.82 12.65 13.42
N HIS A 109 20.64 13.95 13.74
CA HIS A 109 20.99 15.05 12.85
C HIS A 109 20.46 14.82 11.43
N ILE A 110 19.13 14.75 11.33
CA ILE A 110 18.45 14.51 10.05
C ILE A 110 18.70 15.71 9.13
N ALA A 111 19.30 15.46 7.98
CA ALA A 111 19.67 16.49 7.00
C ALA A 111 18.86 16.40 5.71
N SER A 112 18.12 15.31 5.51
CA SER A 112 17.32 15.11 4.31
C SER A 112 16.00 14.41 4.65
N PHE A 113 14.94 14.91 4.00
CA PHE A 113 13.59 14.38 4.09
C PHE A 113 13.06 14.09 2.69
N ASN A 114 12.46 12.94 2.51
CA ASN A 114 11.78 12.54 1.29
C ASN A 114 10.30 12.36 1.55
N ILE A 115 9.51 13.38 1.29
CA ILE A 115 8.06 13.34 1.45
C ILE A 115 7.46 12.68 0.21
N ARG A 116 7.08 11.41 0.34
CA ARG A 116 6.42 10.63 -0.71
C ARG A 116 4.92 10.82 -0.61
N ILE A 117 4.32 11.22 -1.71
CA ILE A 117 2.89 11.54 -1.77
C ILE A 117 2.13 10.27 -2.12
N ALA A 118 1.34 9.79 -1.17
CA ALA A 118 0.44 8.67 -1.42
C ALA A 118 -0.65 9.10 -2.42
N LYS A 119 -0.87 8.27 -3.44
CA LYS A 119 -1.95 8.45 -4.41
C LYS A 119 -2.82 7.22 -4.39
N GLU A 120 -4.07 7.40 -4.02
CA GLU A 120 -5.06 6.34 -4.16
C GLU A 120 -5.52 6.21 -5.61
N LYS A 121 -5.60 4.97 -6.05
CA LYS A 121 -6.15 4.63 -7.36
C LYS A 121 -7.36 3.75 -7.16
N ILE A 122 -8.51 4.39 -7.06
CA ILE A 122 -9.81 3.73 -6.87
C ILE A 122 -10.30 3.17 -8.21
N GLY A 123 -10.83 1.94 -8.19
CA GLY A 123 -11.44 1.27 -9.34
C GLY A 123 -10.43 0.55 -10.26
N VAL A 124 -9.12 0.56 -9.94
CA VAL A 124 -8.11 -0.11 -10.77
C VAL A 124 -8.24 -1.63 -10.76
N ALA A 125 -8.78 -2.20 -9.68
CA ALA A 125 -8.98 -3.65 -9.52
C ALA A 125 -10.39 -4.11 -9.92
N GLN A 126 -11.31 -3.22 -10.34
CA GLN A 126 -12.71 -3.56 -10.58
C GLN A 126 -12.89 -4.75 -11.53
N SER A 127 -12.31 -4.66 -12.72
CA SER A 127 -12.41 -5.75 -13.70
C SER A 127 -11.69 -7.04 -13.27
N LEU A 128 -10.62 -6.91 -12.50
CA LEU A 128 -9.92 -8.07 -11.95
C LEU A 128 -10.77 -8.78 -10.89
N VAL A 129 -11.38 -8.06 -9.97
CA VAL A 129 -12.24 -8.62 -8.92
C VAL A 129 -13.42 -9.40 -9.52
N GLU A 130 -14.02 -8.89 -10.59
CA GLU A 130 -15.08 -9.59 -11.32
C GLU A 130 -14.61 -10.91 -11.95
N GLU A 131 -13.37 -10.95 -12.46
CA GLU A 131 -12.77 -12.19 -13.01
C GLU A 131 -12.43 -13.22 -11.91
N LEU A 132 -12.12 -12.77 -10.70
CA LEU A 132 -11.77 -13.62 -9.55
C LEU A 132 -13.00 -14.14 -8.79
N TYR A 133 -14.21 -13.73 -9.16
CA TYR A 133 -15.45 -14.17 -8.55
C TYR A 133 -16.16 -15.21 -9.42
N ASP A 134 -16.43 -16.38 -8.85
CA ASP A 134 -17.25 -17.44 -9.44
C ASP A 134 -18.07 -18.11 -8.32
N LYS A 135 -19.28 -17.55 -8.02
CA LYS A 135 -20.11 -17.84 -6.84
C LYS A 135 -19.46 -17.40 -5.52
N GLU A 136 -18.19 -17.62 -5.35
CA GLU A 136 -17.32 -17.17 -4.26
C GLU A 136 -16.03 -16.57 -4.83
N TYR A 137 -15.29 -15.84 -4.01
CA TYR A 137 -13.97 -15.40 -4.37
C TYR A 137 -12.97 -16.54 -4.37
N THR A 138 -12.07 -16.56 -5.33
CA THR A 138 -11.07 -17.61 -5.52
C THR A 138 -9.75 -17.27 -4.83
N ASN A 139 -9.08 -18.28 -4.28
CA ASN A 139 -7.72 -18.14 -3.78
C ASN A 139 -6.79 -17.68 -4.90
N THR A 140 -6.18 -16.53 -4.71
CA THR A 140 -5.49 -15.83 -5.80
C THR A 140 -4.07 -15.42 -5.40
N LEU A 141 -3.11 -15.70 -6.28
CA LEU A 141 -1.73 -15.24 -6.16
C LEU A 141 -1.39 -14.22 -7.27
N LEU A 142 -1.06 -12.99 -6.88
CA LEU A 142 -0.57 -11.95 -7.79
C LEU A 142 0.94 -12.07 -7.90
N ILE A 143 1.44 -12.28 -9.11
CA ILE A 143 2.87 -12.43 -9.43
C ILE A 143 3.32 -11.21 -10.22
N GLY A 144 4.34 -10.53 -9.75
CA GLY A 144 4.88 -9.38 -10.48
C GLY A 144 6.17 -8.83 -9.89
N PRO A 145 7.04 -8.21 -10.72
CA PRO A 145 8.23 -7.51 -10.26
C PRO A 145 7.92 -6.37 -9.29
N PRO A 146 8.91 -5.78 -8.64
CA PRO A 146 8.75 -4.56 -7.88
C PRO A 146 8.13 -3.44 -8.72
N GLN A 147 7.31 -2.58 -8.09
CA GLN A 147 6.68 -1.41 -8.73
C GLN A 147 5.67 -1.73 -9.86
N THR A 148 5.18 -2.96 -9.96
CA THR A 148 4.10 -3.32 -10.92
C THR A 148 2.70 -2.94 -10.41
N GLY A 149 2.58 -2.46 -9.17
CA GLY A 149 1.30 -2.04 -8.58
C GLY A 149 0.58 -3.15 -7.83
N LYS A 150 1.28 -4.20 -7.36
CA LYS A 150 0.71 -5.27 -6.52
C LYS A 150 -0.06 -4.70 -5.33
N THR A 151 0.60 -3.90 -4.49
CA THR A 151 0.00 -3.28 -3.30
C THR A 151 -1.17 -2.35 -3.64
N THR A 152 -1.10 -1.63 -4.78
CA THR A 152 -2.21 -0.80 -5.27
C THR A 152 -3.43 -1.64 -5.62
N LEU A 153 -3.21 -2.80 -6.28
CA LEU A 153 -4.29 -3.74 -6.59
C LEU A 153 -4.87 -4.36 -5.32
N LEU A 154 -4.03 -4.84 -4.38
CA LEU A 154 -4.50 -5.41 -3.11
C LEU A 154 -5.38 -4.44 -2.35
N ARG A 155 -4.98 -3.17 -2.28
CA ARG A 155 -5.75 -2.10 -1.61
C ARG A 155 -7.13 -1.93 -2.23
N ASP A 156 -7.21 -1.80 -3.55
CA ASP A 156 -8.48 -1.58 -4.25
C ASP A 156 -9.34 -2.86 -4.27
N MET A 157 -8.71 -4.05 -4.32
CA MET A 157 -9.40 -5.34 -4.14
C MET A 157 -10.05 -5.43 -2.74
N ALA A 158 -9.30 -5.09 -1.68
CA ALA A 158 -9.83 -5.05 -0.31
C ALA A 158 -11.06 -4.15 -0.23
N ARG A 159 -10.96 -2.94 -0.78
CA ARG A 159 -12.06 -1.98 -0.83
C ARG A 159 -13.29 -2.55 -1.52
N ILE A 160 -13.13 -3.09 -2.74
CA ILE A 160 -14.24 -3.62 -3.53
C ILE A 160 -14.87 -4.83 -2.85
N MET A 161 -14.07 -5.78 -2.36
CA MET A 161 -14.54 -7.00 -1.73
C MET A 161 -15.26 -6.71 -0.39
N SER A 162 -14.74 -5.73 0.37
CA SER A 162 -15.35 -5.35 1.64
C SER A 162 -16.64 -4.53 1.48
N GLN A 163 -16.76 -3.75 0.42
CA GLN A 163 -17.98 -3.00 0.10
C GLN A 163 -19.03 -3.85 -0.62
N GLY A 164 -18.57 -4.84 -1.39
CA GLY A 164 -19.43 -5.55 -2.34
C GLY A 164 -19.72 -4.72 -3.60
N THR A 165 -20.53 -5.27 -4.45
CA THR A 165 -21.09 -4.64 -5.65
C THR A 165 -22.58 -4.98 -5.74
N ASP A 166 -23.31 -4.45 -6.73
CA ASP A 166 -24.72 -4.79 -6.97
C ASP A 166 -24.94 -6.30 -7.19
N LEU A 167 -23.91 -7.02 -7.63
CA LEU A 167 -23.97 -8.46 -7.95
C LEU A 167 -23.26 -9.35 -6.93
N ILE A 168 -22.39 -8.78 -6.11
CA ILE A 168 -21.50 -9.53 -5.19
C ILE A 168 -21.65 -8.96 -3.78
N SER A 169 -22.06 -9.81 -2.84
CA SER A 169 -22.20 -9.38 -1.44
C SER A 169 -20.87 -8.99 -0.81
N SER A 170 -20.91 -8.01 0.09
CA SER A 170 -19.75 -7.57 0.86
C SER A 170 -19.20 -8.68 1.75
N LYS A 171 -17.88 -8.77 1.87
CA LYS A 171 -17.16 -9.75 2.69
C LYS A 171 -16.39 -9.08 3.82
N LYS A 172 -16.17 -9.81 4.92
CA LYS A 172 -15.24 -9.41 5.97
C LYS A 172 -13.82 -9.65 5.48
N VAL A 173 -13.04 -8.59 5.33
CA VAL A 173 -11.67 -8.63 4.80
C VAL A 173 -10.68 -8.38 5.92
N GLY A 174 -9.75 -9.32 6.14
CA GLY A 174 -8.59 -9.13 7.00
C GLY A 174 -7.36 -8.78 6.16
N ILE A 175 -6.60 -7.78 6.57
CA ILE A 175 -5.33 -7.41 5.92
C ILE A 175 -4.20 -7.59 6.91
N ILE A 176 -3.13 -8.26 6.47
CA ILE A 176 -1.85 -8.32 7.18
C ILE A 176 -0.88 -7.41 6.45
N ASP A 177 -0.54 -6.30 7.07
CA ASP A 177 0.26 -5.23 6.49
C ASP A 177 1.58 -5.05 7.26
N GLU A 178 2.55 -5.94 7.00
CA GLU A 178 3.83 -5.95 7.72
C GLU A 178 4.63 -4.65 7.58
N ARG A 179 4.48 -3.96 6.44
CA ARG A 179 5.25 -2.74 6.12
C ARG A 179 4.40 -1.46 6.10
N SER A 180 3.18 -1.52 6.59
CA SER A 180 2.22 -0.40 6.50
C SER A 180 2.09 0.18 5.08
N GLU A 181 2.14 -0.69 4.06
CA GLU A 181 2.09 -0.26 2.64
C GLU A 181 0.70 -0.36 2.03
N ILE A 182 -0.14 -1.29 2.51
CA ILE A 182 -1.52 -1.44 2.02
C ILE A 182 -2.42 -0.38 2.66
N ALA A 183 -2.45 -0.35 3.99
CA ALA A 183 -3.33 0.49 4.77
C ALA A 183 -2.74 1.88 5.05
N GLY A 184 -1.41 1.99 5.14
CA GLY A 184 -0.71 3.20 5.54
C GLY A 184 -1.18 3.67 6.90
N SER A 185 -1.32 2.75 7.87
CA SER A 185 -1.95 3.02 9.15
C SER A 185 -1.17 4.02 10.00
N ILE A 186 -1.89 4.79 10.80
CA ILE A 186 -1.36 5.65 11.86
C ILE A 186 -2.05 5.24 13.16
N HIS A 187 -1.28 4.86 14.15
CA HIS A 187 -1.81 4.32 15.43
C HIS A 187 -2.84 3.20 15.21
N GLY A 188 -2.59 2.31 14.24
CA GLY A 188 -3.47 1.22 13.87
C GLY A 188 -4.69 1.61 13.04
N VAL A 189 -4.89 2.91 12.74
CA VAL A 189 -6.03 3.40 11.93
C VAL A 189 -5.61 3.52 10.46
N PRO A 190 -6.24 2.78 9.54
CA PRO A 190 -5.97 2.88 8.11
C PRO A 190 -6.16 4.29 7.57
N GLN A 191 -5.22 4.77 6.76
CA GLN A 191 -5.30 6.08 6.10
C GLN A 191 -5.80 5.97 4.66
N HIS A 192 -5.77 4.78 4.08
CA HIS A 192 -6.30 4.49 2.75
C HIS A 192 -7.73 3.94 2.82
N HIS A 193 -8.49 4.13 1.75
CA HIS A 193 -9.86 3.61 1.62
C HIS A 193 -9.82 2.11 1.33
N LEU A 194 -9.99 1.31 2.37
CA LEU A 194 -9.99 -0.16 2.30
C LEU A 194 -11.40 -0.77 2.29
N GLY A 195 -12.43 0.08 2.37
CA GLY A 195 -13.82 -0.32 2.47
C GLY A 195 -14.31 -0.51 3.91
N LEU A 196 -15.62 -0.73 4.06
CA LEU A 196 -16.32 -0.62 5.37
C LEU A 196 -16.15 -1.85 6.28
N ARG A 197 -15.79 -3.00 5.71
CA ARG A 197 -15.70 -4.29 6.43
C ARG A 197 -14.28 -4.85 6.37
N THR A 198 -13.29 -3.99 6.57
CA THR A 198 -11.87 -4.34 6.52
C THR A 198 -11.23 -4.09 7.88
N ASP A 199 -10.59 -5.12 8.41
CA ASP A 199 -9.76 -5.08 9.62
C ASP A 199 -8.29 -5.21 9.22
N VAL A 200 -7.39 -4.51 9.91
CA VAL A 200 -5.95 -4.47 9.57
C VAL A 200 -5.10 -4.83 10.78
N MET A 201 -4.17 -5.76 10.58
CA MET A 201 -3.01 -5.96 11.45
C MET A 201 -1.83 -5.21 10.85
N ASP A 202 -1.52 -4.05 11.43
CA ASP A 202 -0.49 -3.13 10.95
C ASP A 202 0.85 -3.38 11.62
N ALA A 203 1.96 -3.23 10.89
CA ALA A 203 3.33 -3.44 11.37
C ALA A 203 3.53 -4.81 12.06
N CYS A 204 2.84 -5.83 11.58
CA CYS A 204 2.80 -7.15 12.19
C CYS A 204 3.51 -8.19 11.31
N PRO A 205 4.39 -9.06 11.88
CA PRO A 205 4.97 -10.17 11.14
C PRO A 205 3.88 -11.05 10.50
N LYS A 206 4.03 -11.38 9.22
CA LYS A 206 2.94 -11.99 8.41
C LYS A 206 2.35 -13.24 9.03
N ALA A 207 3.20 -14.21 9.38
CA ALA A 207 2.73 -15.49 9.91
C ALA A 207 1.95 -15.32 11.22
N GLU A 208 2.45 -14.52 12.16
CA GLU A 208 1.77 -14.25 13.43
C GLU A 208 0.47 -13.45 13.20
N GLY A 209 0.53 -12.42 12.36
CA GLY A 209 -0.62 -11.58 12.00
C GLY A 209 -1.75 -12.38 11.37
N MET A 210 -1.46 -13.31 10.47
CA MET A 210 -2.46 -14.22 9.87
C MET A 210 -3.17 -15.03 10.95
N MET A 211 -2.43 -15.67 11.84
CA MET A 211 -2.99 -16.48 12.92
C MET A 211 -3.81 -15.67 13.93
N MET A 212 -3.35 -14.45 14.24
CA MET A 212 -4.10 -13.52 15.10
C MET A 212 -5.40 -13.08 14.43
N MET A 213 -5.35 -12.67 13.17
CA MET A 213 -6.52 -12.21 12.40
C MET A 213 -7.60 -13.28 12.33
N ILE A 214 -7.24 -14.52 12.00
CA ILE A 214 -8.17 -15.65 11.90
C ILE A 214 -8.87 -15.90 13.24
N ARG A 215 -8.12 -15.90 14.34
CA ARG A 215 -8.66 -16.20 15.67
C ARG A 215 -9.53 -15.10 16.25
N SER A 216 -9.17 -13.83 15.97
CA SER A 216 -9.80 -12.68 16.63
C SER A 216 -10.91 -12.05 15.81
N MET A 217 -10.76 -11.97 14.45
CA MET A 217 -11.65 -11.20 13.59
C MET A 217 -12.52 -12.06 12.68
N SER A 218 -12.22 -13.37 12.55
CA SER A 218 -12.97 -14.32 11.71
C SER A 218 -13.22 -13.77 10.30
N PRO A 219 -12.18 -13.43 9.53
CA PRO A 219 -12.33 -12.88 8.19
C PRO A 219 -12.87 -13.94 7.23
N GLU A 220 -13.58 -13.52 6.19
CA GLU A 220 -13.98 -14.36 5.06
C GLU A 220 -12.91 -14.34 3.97
N ILE A 221 -12.17 -13.22 3.87
CA ILE A 221 -11.05 -13.04 2.94
C ILE A 221 -9.85 -12.52 3.72
N LEU A 222 -8.68 -13.11 3.48
CA LEU A 222 -7.40 -12.67 4.03
C LEU A 222 -6.51 -12.15 2.91
N ILE A 223 -6.04 -10.91 3.05
CA ILE A 223 -5.13 -10.27 2.11
C ILE A 223 -3.76 -10.13 2.77
N VAL A 224 -2.73 -10.68 2.11
CA VAL A 224 -1.35 -10.69 2.62
C VAL A 224 -0.39 -10.26 1.52
N ASP A 225 0.38 -9.19 1.75
CA ASP A 225 1.38 -8.77 0.77
C ASP A 225 2.69 -9.57 0.92
N GLU A 226 3.28 -9.92 -0.21
CA GLU A 226 4.64 -10.44 -0.38
C GLU A 226 4.98 -11.68 0.47
N ILE A 227 4.28 -12.79 0.22
CA ILE A 227 4.63 -14.09 0.83
C ILE A 227 5.97 -14.61 0.31
N GLY A 228 6.78 -15.23 1.17
CA GLY A 228 8.08 -15.73 0.75
C GLY A 228 8.75 -16.72 1.69
N SER A 229 8.50 -16.65 2.99
CA SER A 229 9.09 -17.54 3.98
C SER A 229 8.28 -18.84 4.16
N GLN A 230 8.89 -19.87 4.74
CA GLN A 230 8.18 -21.09 5.10
C GLN A 230 7.09 -20.79 6.15
N ALA A 231 7.36 -19.93 7.10
CA ALA A 231 6.38 -19.53 8.12
C ALA A 231 5.13 -18.87 7.50
N ASP A 232 5.32 -18.04 6.46
CA ASP A 232 4.19 -17.44 5.74
C ASP A 232 3.33 -18.51 5.08
N VAL A 233 3.97 -19.53 4.46
CA VAL A 233 3.30 -20.65 3.80
C VAL A 233 2.50 -21.48 4.79
N ASP A 234 3.09 -21.82 5.94
CA ASP A 234 2.43 -22.62 6.97
C ASP A 234 1.19 -21.89 7.52
N ALA A 235 1.32 -20.60 7.85
CA ALA A 235 0.20 -19.79 8.34
C ALA A 235 -0.91 -19.60 7.27
N LEU A 236 -0.54 -19.52 5.99
CA LEU A 236 -1.47 -19.41 4.89
C LEU A 236 -2.27 -20.71 4.69
N LEU A 237 -1.62 -21.87 4.84
CA LEU A 237 -2.30 -23.17 4.81
C LEU A 237 -3.30 -23.28 5.97
N GLU A 238 -2.97 -22.84 7.17
CA GLU A 238 -3.91 -22.78 8.30
C GLU A 238 -5.13 -21.91 8.02
N ALA A 239 -4.93 -20.73 7.35
CA ALA A 239 -6.03 -19.87 6.93
C ALA A 239 -7.00 -20.60 5.98
N LEU A 240 -6.45 -21.33 5.02
CA LEU A 240 -7.23 -22.14 4.07
C LEU A 240 -7.98 -23.29 4.73
N TYR A 241 -7.35 -23.99 5.66
CA TYR A 241 -8.02 -25.04 6.44
C TYR A 241 -9.14 -24.47 7.33
N ALA A 242 -9.04 -23.21 7.74
CA ALA A 242 -10.11 -22.50 8.41
C ALA A 242 -11.24 -22.02 7.47
N GLY A 243 -11.15 -22.29 6.16
CA GLY A 243 -12.14 -21.89 5.15
C GLY A 243 -12.06 -20.42 4.73
N VAL A 244 -10.94 -19.75 4.99
CA VAL A 244 -10.72 -18.34 4.62
C VAL A 244 -10.17 -18.28 3.20
N THR A 245 -10.77 -17.46 2.35
CA THR A 245 -10.22 -17.19 1.00
C THR A 245 -8.96 -16.32 1.13
N VAL A 246 -7.89 -16.72 0.43
CA VAL A 246 -6.62 -15.99 0.49
C VAL A 246 -6.30 -15.28 -0.81
N ILE A 247 -5.90 -14.00 -0.68
CA ILE A 247 -5.36 -13.21 -1.78
C ILE A 247 -3.98 -12.73 -1.34
N SER A 248 -2.96 -13.11 -2.10
CA SER A 248 -1.59 -12.79 -1.74
C SER A 248 -0.77 -12.33 -2.94
N THR A 249 0.40 -11.74 -2.66
CA THR A 249 1.34 -11.35 -3.69
C THR A 249 2.69 -12.05 -3.51
N VAL A 250 3.42 -12.12 -4.60
CA VAL A 250 4.81 -12.59 -4.61
C VAL A 250 5.62 -11.82 -5.64
N HIS A 251 6.89 -11.57 -5.33
CA HIS A 251 7.81 -11.08 -6.35
C HIS A 251 8.10 -12.16 -7.39
N GLY A 252 8.10 -11.80 -8.66
CA GLY A 252 8.45 -12.71 -9.76
C GLY A 252 8.00 -12.16 -11.10
N ASP A 253 8.63 -12.62 -12.16
CA ASP A 253 8.32 -12.19 -13.53
C ASP A 253 7.44 -13.20 -14.27
N GLN A 254 7.50 -14.48 -13.86
CA GLN A 254 6.84 -15.59 -14.54
C GLN A 254 6.32 -16.62 -13.54
N TYR A 255 5.20 -17.23 -13.86
CA TYR A 255 4.56 -18.28 -13.08
C TYR A 255 5.51 -19.46 -12.81
N GLU A 256 6.22 -19.95 -13.84
CA GLU A 256 7.07 -21.13 -13.77
C GLU A 256 8.30 -20.90 -12.86
N ALA A 257 8.79 -19.65 -12.78
CA ALA A 257 9.89 -19.28 -11.90
C ALA A 257 9.44 -19.24 -10.43
N VAL A 258 8.23 -18.77 -10.17
CA VAL A 258 7.65 -18.72 -8.82
C VAL A 258 7.29 -20.10 -8.33
N GLN A 259 6.73 -20.96 -9.19
CA GLN A 259 6.37 -22.34 -8.89
C GLN A 259 7.58 -23.18 -8.42
N LYS A 260 8.77 -22.89 -8.94
CA LYS A 260 10.02 -23.60 -8.60
C LYS A 260 10.68 -23.13 -7.30
N ARG A 261 10.11 -22.15 -6.61
CA ARG A 261 10.68 -21.68 -5.33
C ARG A 261 10.45 -22.70 -4.22
N PRO A 262 11.51 -23.17 -3.54
CA PRO A 262 11.37 -24.21 -2.51
C PRO A 262 10.36 -23.86 -1.41
N SER A 263 10.38 -22.60 -0.93
CA SER A 263 9.45 -22.16 0.12
C SER A 263 7.97 -22.17 -0.30
N LEU A 264 7.68 -21.97 -1.59
CA LEU A 264 6.30 -21.91 -2.10
C LEU A 264 5.81 -23.26 -2.66
N THR A 265 6.69 -24.25 -2.82
CA THR A 265 6.36 -25.55 -3.38
C THR A 265 5.14 -26.21 -2.73
N PRO A 266 4.94 -26.17 -1.39
CA PRO A 266 3.76 -26.78 -0.76
C PRO A 266 2.44 -26.19 -1.26
N LEU A 267 2.37 -24.88 -1.52
CA LEU A 267 1.16 -24.21 -2.01
C LEU A 267 0.79 -24.66 -3.44
N PHE A 268 1.79 -24.85 -4.29
CA PHE A 268 1.58 -25.33 -5.66
C PHE A 268 1.23 -26.81 -5.71
N GLN A 269 1.89 -27.64 -4.88
CA GLN A 269 1.61 -29.09 -4.83
C GLN A 269 0.20 -29.40 -4.32
N GLN A 270 -0.28 -28.62 -3.36
CA GLN A 270 -1.65 -28.77 -2.83
C GLN A 270 -2.71 -28.08 -3.70
N GLY A 271 -2.30 -27.36 -4.76
CA GLY A 271 -3.24 -26.66 -5.63
C GLY A 271 -4.04 -25.57 -4.93
N VAL A 272 -3.42 -24.90 -3.95
CA VAL A 272 -4.05 -23.92 -3.08
C VAL A 272 -4.65 -22.75 -3.85
N PHE A 273 -3.90 -22.23 -4.83
CA PHE A 273 -4.36 -21.09 -5.62
C PHE A 273 -5.13 -21.53 -6.86
N GLU A 274 -6.33 -21.02 -7.00
CA GLU A 274 -7.23 -21.25 -8.14
C GLU A 274 -6.99 -20.27 -9.28
N ARG A 275 -6.36 -19.12 -8.96
CA ARG A 275 -6.04 -18.06 -9.92
C ARG A 275 -4.63 -17.51 -9.70
N PHE A 276 -3.93 -17.28 -10.82
CA PHE A 276 -2.64 -16.57 -10.83
C PHE A 276 -2.76 -15.36 -11.73
N VAL A 277 -2.46 -14.20 -11.17
CA VAL A 277 -2.51 -12.90 -11.87
C VAL A 277 -1.08 -12.46 -12.15
N ILE A 278 -0.68 -12.48 -13.41
CA ILE A 278 0.65 -12.07 -13.82
C ILE A 278 0.63 -10.58 -14.17
N LEU A 279 1.41 -9.80 -13.43
CA LEU A 279 1.52 -8.37 -13.62
C LEU A 279 2.75 -7.99 -14.44
N GLU A 280 2.65 -6.92 -15.19
CA GLU A 280 3.74 -6.37 -15.99
C GLU A 280 3.93 -4.89 -15.70
N ARG A 281 5.18 -4.44 -15.73
CA ARG A 281 5.48 -3.01 -15.59
C ARG A 281 5.18 -2.30 -16.90
N LYS A 282 4.13 -1.48 -16.90
CA LYS A 282 3.77 -0.54 -17.98
C LYS A 282 3.61 0.87 -17.43
N THR A 283 3.20 1.80 -18.27
CA THR A 283 2.95 3.21 -17.91
C THR A 283 1.96 3.39 -16.76
N LYS A 284 1.04 2.44 -16.55
CA LYS A 284 0.09 2.46 -15.43
C LYS A 284 0.38 1.27 -14.50
N PRO A 285 0.50 1.47 -13.18
CA PRO A 285 0.61 0.37 -12.23
C PRO A 285 -0.67 -0.47 -12.20
N GLY A 286 -0.53 -1.77 -11.92
CA GLY A 286 -1.65 -2.71 -11.87
C GLY A 286 -2.03 -3.28 -13.24
N PHE A 287 -1.16 -3.19 -14.23
CA PHE A 287 -1.43 -3.81 -15.54
C PHE A 287 -1.34 -5.32 -15.46
N VAL A 288 -2.48 -6.00 -15.67
CA VAL A 288 -2.56 -7.46 -15.75
C VAL A 288 -2.15 -7.93 -17.14
N ARG A 289 -1.01 -8.65 -17.23
CA ARG A 289 -0.53 -9.26 -18.47
C ARG A 289 -1.32 -10.50 -18.84
N THR A 290 -1.58 -11.35 -17.83
CA THR A 290 -2.24 -12.64 -18.05
C THR A 290 -2.93 -13.09 -16.77
N LEU A 291 -4.08 -13.72 -16.91
CA LEU A 291 -4.76 -14.47 -15.86
C LEU A 291 -4.64 -15.96 -16.18
N LEU A 292 -4.22 -16.77 -15.18
CA LEU A 292 -4.10 -18.23 -15.29
C LEU A 292 -5.04 -18.92 -14.30
N ASP A 293 -5.46 -20.12 -14.63
CA ASP A 293 -6.17 -21.03 -13.71
C ASP A 293 -5.22 -21.69 -12.71
N GLY A 294 -5.76 -22.53 -11.81
CA GLY A 294 -4.99 -23.28 -10.81
C GLY A 294 -3.97 -24.26 -11.38
N LYS A 295 -4.05 -24.59 -12.68
CA LYS A 295 -3.10 -25.46 -13.39
C LYS A 295 -2.05 -24.65 -14.17
N GLY A 296 -2.08 -23.32 -14.08
CA GLY A 296 -1.20 -22.44 -14.84
C GLY A 296 -1.60 -22.25 -16.31
N GLN A 297 -2.82 -22.67 -16.71
CA GLN A 297 -3.31 -22.48 -18.05
C GLN A 297 -3.95 -21.09 -18.21
N ARG A 298 -3.73 -20.46 -19.36
CA ARG A 298 -4.25 -19.12 -19.62
C ARG A 298 -5.77 -19.11 -19.71
N LEU A 299 -6.38 -18.24 -18.93
CA LEU A 299 -7.83 -18.00 -19.01
C LEU A 299 -8.15 -16.93 -20.07
N SER A 300 -9.22 -17.16 -20.82
CA SER A 300 -9.82 -16.12 -21.66
C SER A 300 -10.66 -15.19 -20.78
N PRO A 301 -10.61 -13.87 -21.00
CA PRO A 301 -11.47 -12.93 -20.26
C PRO A 301 -12.94 -13.36 -20.36
N LYS A 302 -13.67 -13.24 -19.26
CA LYS A 302 -15.13 -13.46 -19.25
C LYS A 302 -15.77 -12.51 -20.27
N LYS A 303 -16.60 -13.04 -21.17
CA LYS A 303 -17.34 -12.20 -22.12
C LYS A 303 -18.22 -11.24 -21.30
N ARG A 304 -17.95 -9.94 -21.38
CA ARG A 304 -18.80 -8.92 -20.78
C ARG A 304 -20.18 -9.00 -21.45
N GLY A 305 -21.21 -9.38 -20.69
CA GLY A 305 -22.58 -9.02 -21.06
C GLY A 305 -22.61 -7.48 -21.21
N VAL A 306 -23.29 -6.99 -22.25
CA VAL A 306 -23.41 -5.57 -22.54
C VAL A 306 -23.91 -4.86 -21.29
N SER A 307 -23.01 -4.25 -20.53
CA SER A 307 -23.37 -3.36 -19.42
C SER A 307 -23.54 -1.98 -20.00
N HIS A 308 -24.72 -1.39 -19.80
CA HIS A 308 -24.99 0.02 -20.04
C HIS A 308 -23.87 0.87 -19.44
N GLU A 309 -23.43 1.88 -20.17
CA GLU A 309 -22.58 2.96 -19.65
C GLU A 309 -23.20 3.51 -18.38
N VAL A 310 -22.56 3.21 -17.25
CA VAL A 310 -22.94 3.81 -15.97
C VAL A 310 -22.32 5.19 -15.94
N ASP A 311 -23.18 6.19 -15.96
CA ASP A 311 -22.85 7.60 -15.77
C ASP A 311 -21.98 7.78 -14.50
N ARG A 312 -20.75 8.26 -14.68
CA ARG A 312 -19.75 8.45 -13.64
C ARG A 312 -20.00 9.64 -12.71
N SER A 313 -21.14 10.30 -12.83
CA SER A 313 -21.47 11.54 -12.09
C SER A 313 -22.23 11.33 -10.76
N ALA A 314 -22.56 10.11 -10.34
CA ALA A 314 -23.49 9.84 -9.26
C ALA A 314 -22.92 9.20 -7.98
N TYR A 315 -21.67 9.49 -7.60
CA TYR A 315 -21.21 9.16 -6.24
C TYR A 315 -21.18 10.41 -5.37
N PRO A 316 -22.10 10.57 -4.41
CA PRO A 316 -21.99 11.67 -3.45
C PRO A 316 -20.74 11.44 -2.58
N ALA A 317 -19.90 12.45 -2.48
CA ALA A 317 -18.79 12.49 -1.55
C ALA A 317 -19.32 12.37 -0.11
N VAL A 318 -19.16 11.22 0.51
CA VAL A 318 -19.47 11.03 1.93
C VAL A 318 -18.43 11.79 2.73
N ARG A 319 -18.81 12.97 3.26
CA ARG A 319 -18.00 13.72 4.21
C ARG A 319 -18.16 13.06 5.58
N TYR A 320 -17.10 12.39 6.05
CA TYR A 320 -17.04 11.98 7.44
C TYR A 320 -16.76 13.20 8.32
N ASN A 321 -17.72 13.54 9.17
CA ASN A 321 -17.53 14.49 10.24
C ASN A 321 -16.81 13.77 11.38
N VAL A 322 -15.51 13.93 11.51
CA VAL A 322 -14.76 13.46 12.68
C VAL A 322 -15.06 14.43 13.81
N GLY A 323 -16.07 14.07 14.63
CA GLY A 323 -16.37 14.79 15.86
C GLY A 323 -15.15 14.78 16.78
N ARG A 324 -14.81 15.98 17.29
CA ARG A 324 -13.84 16.16 18.35
C ARG A 324 -14.33 15.44 19.62
N VAL A 325 -13.49 14.56 20.14
CA VAL A 325 -13.48 14.21 21.56
C VAL A 325 -12.14 14.63 22.12
#